data_a204794ae20e98f33aa0e1ad6cebcdac
#
_entry.id   a204794ae20e98f33aa0e1ad6cebcdac
#
_cell.length_a   1.000
_cell.length_b   1.000
_cell.length_c   1.000
_cell.angle_alpha   90.00
_cell.angle_beta   90.00
_cell.angle_gamma   90.00
#
_symmetry.space_group_name_H-M   'P 1'
#
loop_
_entity.id
_entity.type
_entity.pdbx_description
1 polymer ?
#
loop_
_entity_poly.entity_id
_entity_poly.type
_entity_poly.pdbx_seq_one_letter_code
_entity_poly.pdbx_strand_id
1 'polypeptide(L)'
;GTVTIDEMAPVKSSDRVLPITDLTLPYFQRQLALQAEQRTLLTGAGQACYDNDLVIAKPNGAPERRERVSSNFGQLLRHTGMPHMRFHDLRHSAATNMHQLTGDFYTVGMILGHSLKGIGIQLGISNNLESVTAQYVDVRLDRKQVVLDTYHRAVLSGTNV
;
A
#
# COMPACT_ATOMS: atom_id res chain seq x y z
N GLY A 1 -4.13 -6.35 12.88
CA GLY A 1 -2.81 -6.56 12.27
C GLY A 1 -2.30 -5.29 11.59
N THR A 2 -1.02 -5.27 11.29
CA THR A 2 -0.35 -4.17 10.58
C THR A 2 0.52 -4.73 9.47
N VAL A 3 0.74 -3.92 8.44
CA VAL A 3 1.72 -4.17 7.39
C VAL A 3 2.72 -3.03 7.37
N THR A 4 4.00 -3.36 7.30
CA THR A 4 5.07 -2.39 7.10
C THR A 4 5.39 -2.29 5.62
N ILE A 5 5.45 -1.07 5.11
CA ILE A 5 5.94 -0.79 3.77
C ILE A 5 7.36 -0.32 3.94
N ASP A 6 8.30 -1.16 3.50
CA ASP A 6 9.73 -0.91 3.52
C ASP A 6 10.24 -0.86 2.08
N GLU A 7 11.04 0.12 1.75
CA GLU A 7 11.67 0.23 0.44
C GLU A 7 13.08 -0.36 0.50
N MET A 8 13.28 -1.49 -0.13
CA MET A 8 14.57 -2.18 -0.24
C MET A 8 15.64 -1.40 -1.06
N ALA A 9 15.33 -0.19 -1.52
CA ALA A 9 16.26 0.68 -2.23
C ALA A 9 16.27 2.07 -1.58
N PRO A 10 17.40 2.79 -1.58
CA PRO A 10 17.53 4.10 -0.96
C PRO A 10 16.80 5.18 -1.77
N VAL A 11 15.49 5.08 -1.84
CA VAL A 11 14.62 6.11 -2.41
C VAL A 11 13.89 6.74 -1.24
N LYS A 12 14.15 8.02 -1.03
CA LYS A 12 13.58 8.92 -0.04
C LYS A 12 12.37 8.38 0.74
N SER A 13 12.62 8.01 1.99
CA SER A 13 11.68 7.94 3.12
C SER A 13 10.22 7.61 2.80
N SER A 14 9.91 6.34 2.71
CA SER A 14 8.52 5.94 2.70
C SER A 14 8.21 4.75 3.59
N ASP A 15 9.14 4.41 4.47
CA ASP A 15 8.91 3.39 5.48
C ASP A 15 7.76 3.82 6.36
N ARG A 16 6.70 3.03 6.36
CA ARG A 16 5.49 3.33 7.10
C ARG A 16 4.75 2.08 7.50
N VAL A 17 4.12 2.15 8.64
CA VAL A 17 3.22 1.11 9.12
C VAL A 17 1.79 1.48 8.76
N LEU A 18 1.09 0.54 8.16
CA LEU A 18 -0.33 0.65 7.84
C LEU A 18 -1.12 -0.44 8.57
N PRO A 19 -2.31 -0.12 9.09
CA PRO A 19 -3.18 -1.13 9.66
C PRO A 19 -3.76 -2.02 8.54
N ILE A 20 -3.91 -3.31 8.83
CA ILE A 20 -4.66 -4.24 8.00
C ILE A 20 -6.12 -4.15 8.45
N THR A 21 -7.00 -3.72 7.55
CA THR A 21 -8.42 -3.61 7.82
C THR A 21 -9.10 -4.98 7.79
N ASP A 22 -10.25 -5.12 8.45
CA ASP A 22 -11.00 -6.38 8.46
C ASP A 22 -11.38 -6.83 7.04
N LEU A 23 -11.60 -5.87 6.14
CA LEU A 23 -11.93 -6.15 4.73
C LEU A 23 -10.73 -6.65 3.92
N THR A 24 -9.51 -6.28 4.29
CA THR A 24 -8.29 -6.73 3.60
C THR A 24 -7.62 -7.91 4.27
N LEU A 25 -7.90 -8.17 5.53
CA LEU A 25 -7.32 -9.27 6.31
C LEU A 25 -7.42 -10.64 5.62
N PRO A 26 -8.59 -11.05 5.04
CA PRO A 26 -8.69 -12.35 4.37
C PRO A 26 -7.74 -12.51 3.19
N TYR A 27 -7.44 -11.42 2.47
CA TYR A 27 -6.50 -11.46 1.34
C TYR A 27 -5.06 -11.67 1.82
N PHE A 28 -4.66 -11.03 2.92
CA PHE A 28 -3.35 -11.26 3.53
C PHE A 28 -3.24 -12.69 4.07
N GLN A 29 -4.26 -13.20 4.75
CA GLN A 29 -4.29 -14.58 5.26
C GLN A 29 -4.17 -15.60 4.12
N ARG A 30 -4.92 -15.39 3.01
CA ARG A 30 -4.81 -16.24 1.82
C ARG A 30 -3.41 -16.19 1.21
N GLN A 31 -2.80 -15.02 1.12
CA GLN A 31 -1.45 -14.87 0.58
C GLN A 31 -0.42 -15.61 1.42
N LEU A 32 -0.50 -15.51 2.75
CA LEU A 32 0.38 -16.24 3.67
C LEU A 32 0.21 -17.75 3.53
N ALA A 33 -1.03 -18.24 3.42
CA ALA A 33 -1.30 -19.65 3.22
C ALA A 33 -0.72 -20.18 1.89
N LEU A 34 -0.87 -19.43 0.79
CA LEU A 34 -0.28 -19.76 -0.50
C LEU A 34 1.25 -19.82 -0.44
N GLN A 35 1.88 -18.86 0.23
CA GLN A 35 3.33 -18.86 0.38
C GLN A 35 3.82 -20.04 1.22
N ALA A 36 3.10 -20.42 2.27
CA ALA A 36 3.44 -21.57 3.10
C ALA A 36 3.34 -22.87 2.29
N GLU A 37 2.30 -23.05 1.48
CA GLU A 37 2.13 -24.20 0.58
C GLU A 37 3.27 -24.28 -0.44
N GLN A 38 3.57 -23.16 -1.13
CA GLN A 38 4.65 -23.08 -2.12
C GLN A 38 6.00 -23.42 -1.49
N ARG A 39 6.28 -22.90 -0.30
CA ARG A 39 7.51 -23.19 0.46
C ARG A 39 7.63 -24.68 0.76
N THR A 40 6.55 -25.31 1.21
CA THR A 40 6.53 -26.74 1.51
C THR A 40 6.83 -27.58 0.26
N LEU A 41 6.21 -27.27 -0.87
CA LEU A 41 6.43 -27.95 -2.14
C LEU A 41 7.86 -27.82 -2.64
N LEU A 42 8.41 -26.60 -2.62
CA LEU A 42 9.77 -26.33 -3.09
C LEU A 42 10.83 -26.98 -2.20
N THR A 43 10.64 -26.90 -0.87
CA THR A 43 11.55 -27.55 0.11
C THR A 43 11.52 -29.07 -0.05
N GLY A 44 10.33 -29.67 -0.23
CA GLY A 44 10.18 -31.09 -0.53
C GLY A 44 10.86 -31.52 -1.84
N ALA A 45 10.98 -30.62 -2.79
CA ALA A 45 11.71 -30.83 -4.05
C ALA A 45 13.23 -30.51 -3.96
N GLY A 46 13.75 -30.24 -2.75
CA GLY A 46 15.17 -29.91 -2.54
C GLY A 46 15.57 -28.51 -3.04
N GLN A 47 14.62 -27.62 -3.30
CA GLN A 47 14.89 -26.26 -3.75
C GLN A 47 15.09 -25.29 -2.57
N ALA A 48 16.01 -24.34 -2.76
CA ALA A 48 16.25 -23.32 -1.75
C ALA A 48 15.08 -22.34 -1.64
N CYS A 49 14.64 -22.09 -0.41
CA CYS A 49 13.63 -21.08 -0.07
C CYS A 49 14.23 -20.01 0.84
N TYR A 50 13.69 -18.80 0.70
CA TYR A 50 14.07 -17.63 1.49
C TYR A 50 12.92 -17.26 2.43
N ASP A 51 13.27 -16.83 3.64
CA ASP A 51 12.30 -16.30 4.61
C ASP A 51 12.61 -14.81 4.81
N ASN A 52 12.00 -13.98 3.98
CA ASN A 52 12.18 -12.54 3.98
C ASN A 52 10.95 -11.79 4.53
N ASP A 53 9.96 -12.53 5.03
CA ASP A 53 8.71 -11.98 5.59
C ASP A 53 7.99 -10.99 4.63
N LEU A 54 8.09 -11.25 3.33
CA LEU A 54 7.52 -10.41 2.28
C LEU A 54 6.11 -10.86 1.92
N VAL A 55 5.16 -9.90 1.87
CA VAL A 55 3.80 -10.16 1.37
C VAL A 55 3.82 -10.46 -0.13
N ILE A 56 4.62 -9.71 -0.89
CA ILE A 56 4.78 -9.89 -2.34
C ILE A 56 6.14 -10.49 -2.61
N ALA A 57 6.16 -11.78 -2.87
CA ALA A 57 7.38 -12.55 -3.11
C ALA A 57 7.20 -13.53 -4.27
N LYS A 58 8.32 -14.03 -4.80
CA LYS A 58 8.36 -15.19 -5.67
C LYS A 58 7.96 -16.45 -4.88
N PRO A 59 7.60 -17.57 -5.56
CA PRO A 59 7.27 -18.82 -4.88
C PRO A 59 8.33 -19.31 -3.89
N ASN A 60 9.60 -19.03 -4.14
CA ASN A 60 10.70 -19.38 -3.23
C ASN A 60 10.98 -18.34 -2.14
N GLY A 61 10.13 -17.33 -1.96
CA GLY A 61 10.27 -16.29 -0.95
C GLY A 61 11.22 -15.12 -1.31
N ALA A 62 11.90 -15.18 -2.45
CA ALA A 62 12.73 -14.07 -2.90
C ALA A 62 11.87 -12.85 -3.33
N PRO A 63 12.39 -11.62 -3.23
CA PRO A 63 11.66 -10.43 -3.67
C PRO A 63 11.21 -10.54 -5.13
N GLU A 64 9.98 -10.09 -5.40
CA GLU A 64 9.47 -9.99 -6.78
C GLU A 64 9.95 -8.70 -7.44
N ARG A 65 10.13 -8.74 -8.75
CA ARG A 65 10.54 -7.56 -9.52
C ARG A 65 9.36 -6.63 -9.78
N ARG A 66 9.58 -5.32 -9.66
CA ARG A 66 8.55 -4.29 -9.91
C ARG A 66 7.93 -4.41 -11.31
N GLU A 67 8.77 -4.66 -12.31
CA GLU A 67 8.34 -4.81 -13.70
C GLU A 67 7.38 -5.98 -13.87
N ARG A 68 7.59 -7.07 -13.13
CA ARG A 68 6.72 -8.24 -13.17
C ARG A 68 5.34 -7.95 -12.57
N VAL A 69 5.30 -7.23 -11.44
CA VAL A 69 4.01 -6.79 -10.84
C VAL A 69 3.22 -5.94 -11.83
N SER A 70 3.87 -4.95 -12.46
CA SER A 70 3.24 -4.08 -13.45
C SER A 70 2.79 -4.86 -14.70
N SER A 71 3.61 -5.81 -15.17
CA SER A 71 3.28 -6.66 -16.32
C SER A 71 2.07 -7.57 -16.02
N ASN A 72 2.06 -8.20 -14.84
CA ASN A 72 0.94 -9.06 -14.41
C ASN A 72 -0.36 -8.25 -14.30
N PHE A 73 -0.29 -7.04 -13.80
CA PHE A 73 -1.43 -6.14 -13.75
C PHE A 73 -1.97 -5.81 -15.15
N GLY A 74 -1.09 -5.48 -16.09
CA GLY A 74 -1.47 -5.26 -17.48
C GLY A 74 -2.09 -6.50 -18.16
N GLN A 75 -1.61 -7.70 -17.80
CA GLN A 75 -2.23 -8.95 -18.27
C GLN A 75 -3.62 -9.15 -17.66
N LEU A 76 -3.80 -8.87 -16.37
CA LEU A 76 -5.10 -8.96 -15.69
C LEU A 76 -6.13 -8.05 -16.38
N LEU A 77 -5.78 -6.78 -16.65
CA LEU A 77 -6.68 -5.85 -17.33
C LEU A 77 -7.12 -6.36 -18.71
N ARG A 78 -6.18 -6.91 -19.49
CA ARG A 78 -6.50 -7.49 -20.80
C ARG A 78 -7.42 -8.70 -20.68
N HIS A 79 -7.18 -9.59 -19.72
CA HIS A 79 -8.01 -10.78 -19.49
C HIS A 79 -9.44 -10.43 -19.05
N THR A 80 -9.59 -9.37 -18.28
CA THR A 80 -10.90 -8.93 -17.77
C THR A 80 -11.63 -7.95 -18.69
N GLY A 81 -11.02 -7.58 -19.83
CA GLY A 81 -11.58 -6.60 -20.75
C GLY A 81 -11.62 -5.18 -20.20
N MET A 82 -10.86 -4.90 -19.15
CA MET A 82 -10.81 -3.57 -18.55
C MET A 82 -9.92 -2.63 -19.38
N PRO A 83 -10.23 -1.32 -19.39
CA PRO A 83 -9.38 -0.32 -20.04
C PRO A 83 -7.95 -0.37 -19.54
N HIS A 84 -6.99 -0.08 -20.43
CA HIS A 84 -5.59 -0.01 -20.06
C HIS A 84 -5.36 1.12 -19.06
N MET A 85 -4.72 0.81 -17.94
CA MET A 85 -4.21 1.75 -16.97
C MET A 85 -2.87 1.25 -16.42
N ARG A 86 -2.02 2.16 -15.96
CA ARG A 86 -0.75 1.80 -15.31
C ARG A 86 -1.01 1.35 -13.88
N PHE A 87 -0.19 0.45 -13.35
CA PHE A 87 -0.27 0.02 -11.95
C PHE A 87 -0.20 1.22 -10.97
N HIS A 88 0.61 2.23 -11.29
CA HIS A 88 0.72 3.44 -10.47
C HIS A 88 -0.56 4.29 -10.46
N ASP A 89 -1.41 4.20 -11.47
CA ASP A 89 -2.66 4.97 -11.54
C ASP A 89 -3.66 4.52 -10.46
N LEU A 90 -3.55 3.26 -9.99
CA LEU A 90 -4.31 2.79 -8.82
C LEU A 90 -4.03 3.62 -7.56
N ARG A 91 -2.77 4.05 -7.40
CA ARG A 91 -2.39 4.91 -6.28
C ARG A 91 -3.03 6.30 -6.38
N HIS A 92 -3.11 6.87 -7.58
CA HIS A 92 -3.79 8.15 -7.80
C HIS A 92 -5.29 8.03 -7.54
N SER A 93 -5.92 6.97 -8.04
CA SER A 93 -7.34 6.70 -7.78
C SER A 93 -7.60 6.52 -6.28
N ALA A 94 -6.78 5.74 -5.58
CA ALA A 94 -6.91 5.56 -4.14
C ALA A 94 -6.74 6.88 -3.37
N ALA A 95 -5.78 7.72 -3.77
CA ALA A 95 -5.56 9.04 -3.17
C ALA A 95 -6.80 9.92 -3.30
N THR A 96 -7.33 10.03 -4.52
CA THR A 96 -8.50 10.86 -4.82
C THR A 96 -9.73 10.36 -4.04
N ASN A 97 -10.00 9.07 -4.12
CA ASN A 97 -11.19 8.49 -3.48
C ASN A 97 -11.11 8.57 -1.94
N MET A 98 -9.96 8.26 -1.34
CA MET A 98 -9.80 8.43 0.11
C MET A 98 -10.01 9.88 0.53
N HIS A 99 -9.48 10.83 -0.23
CA HIS A 99 -9.67 12.25 0.08
C HIS A 99 -11.13 12.69 -0.08
N GLN A 100 -11.80 12.30 -1.16
CA GLN A 100 -13.21 12.63 -1.38
C GLN A 100 -14.12 12.06 -0.30
N LEU A 101 -13.85 10.82 0.15
CA LEU A 101 -14.64 10.14 1.16
C LEU A 101 -14.44 10.67 2.58
N THR A 102 -13.24 11.16 2.89
CA THR A 102 -12.88 11.48 4.28
C THR A 102 -12.55 12.94 4.52
N GLY A 103 -12.24 13.71 3.50
CA GLY A 103 -11.73 15.08 3.62
C GLY A 103 -10.35 15.17 4.29
N ASP A 104 -9.74 14.04 4.69
CA ASP A 104 -8.52 13.99 5.48
C ASP A 104 -7.27 13.88 4.59
N PHE A 105 -6.93 14.97 3.95
CA PHE A 105 -5.77 15.05 3.05
C PHE A 105 -4.46 14.65 3.74
N TYR A 106 -4.30 15.02 5.02
CA TYR A 106 -3.07 14.75 5.77
C TYR A 106 -2.87 13.24 6.00
N THR A 107 -3.88 12.56 6.54
CA THR A 107 -3.83 11.11 6.77
C THR A 107 -3.66 10.34 5.46
N VAL A 108 -4.34 10.77 4.39
CA VAL A 108 -4.18 10.18 3.05
C VAL A 108 -2.73 10.31 2.55
N GLY A 109 -2.13 11.48 2.69
CA GLY A 109 -0.72 11.69 2.36
C GLY A 109 0.22 10.76 3.13
N MET A 110 -0.01 10.58 4.42
CA MET A 110 0.77 9.67 5.28
C MET A 110 0.56 8.19 4.90
N ILE A 111 -0.66 7.78 4.59
CA ILE A 111 -0.95 6.42 4.08
C ILE A 111 -0.17 6.16 2.79
N LEU A 112 -0.13 7.14 1.91
CA LEU A 112 0.57 7.03 0.63
C LEU A 112 2.09 7.20 0.74
N GLY A 113 2.63 7.67 1.87
CA GLY A 113 4.05 7.97 2.05
C GLY A 113 4.49 9.21 1.24
N HIS A 114 3.63 10.17 1.08
CA HIS A 114 4.00 11.46 0.51
C HIS A 114 4.75 12.30 1.55
N SER A 115 5.82 12.94 1.12
CA SER A 115 6.42 14.01 1.94
C SER A 115 5.43 15.17 2.00
N LEU A 116 5.07 15.57 3.21
CA LEU A 116 4.21 16.73 3.44
C LEU A 116 4.99 18.05 3.42
N LYS A 117 6.28 18.00 3.12
CA LYS A 117 7.12 19.21 2.95
C LYS A 117 6.57 20.04 1.79
N GLY A 118 6.28 21.28 2.04
CA GLY A 118 5.77 22.24 1.03
C GLY A 118 4.25 22.42 1.01
N ILE A 119 3.49 21.62 1.73
CA ILE A 119 2.03 21.80 1.80
C ILE A 119 1.66 23.05 2.60
N GLY A 120 2.42 23.35 3.65
CA GLY A 120 2.18 24.53 4.47
C GLY A 120 2.31 25.85 3.69
N ILE A 121 3.24 25.89 2.72
CA ILE A 121 3.39 27.08 1.84
C ILE A 121 2.10 27.31 1.03
N GLN A 122 1.50 26.26 0.50
CA GLN A 122 0.25 26.35 -0.27
C GLN A 122 -0.95 26.72 0.61
N LEU A 123 -0.87 26.41 1.91
CA LEU A 123 -1.89 26.74 2.90
C LEU A 123 -1.61 28.06 3.63
N GLY A 124 -0.56 28.81 3.26
CA GLY A 124 -0.18 30.06 3.90
C GLY A 124 0.45 29.90 5.31
N ILE A 125 0.90 28.70 5.65
CA ILE A 125 1.58 28.40 6.91
C ILE A 125 3.07 28.68 6.75
N SER A 126 3.69 29.33 7.75
CA SER A 126 5.13 29.68 7.66
C SER A 126 5.99 28.40 7.61
N ASN A 127 7.04 28.41 6.78
CA ASN A 127 7.97 27.29 6.58
C ASN A 127 8.56 26.72 7.88
N ASN A 128 8.76 27.56 8.90
CA ASN A 128 9.31 27.12 10.18
C ASN A 128 8.29 26.32 11.00
N LEU A 129 7.02 26.70 10.93
CA LEU A 129 5.95 25.99 11.64
C LEU A 129 5.65 24.64 10.98
N GLU A 130 5.71 24.57 9.65
CA GLU A 130 5.51 23.36 8.88
C GLU A 130 6.59 22.29 9.17
N SER A 131 7.87 22.69 9.15
CA SER A 131 8.96 21.74 9.39
C SER A 131 8.96 21.19 10.82
N VAL A 132 8.58 22.01 11.80
CA VAL A 132 8.46 21.61 13.20
C VAL A 132 7.22 20.74 13.41
N THR A 133 6.08 21.13 12.87
CA THR A 133 4.83 20.37 13.03
C THR A 133 4.88 19.03 12.30
N ALA A 134 5.44 18.96 11.10
CA ALA A 134 5.59 17.72 10.34
C ALA A 134 6.51 16.69 11.01
N GLN A 135 7.45 17.12 11.86
CA GLN A 135 8.28 16.20 12.65
C GLN A 135 7.56 15.61 13.87
N TYR A 136 6.52 16.28 14.38
CA TYR A 136 5.84 15.87 15.60
C TYR A 136 4.47 15.23 15.37
N VAL A 137 3.91 15.31 14.16
CA VAL A 137 2.61 14.73 13.87
C VAL A 137 2.80 13.39 13.17
N ASP A 138 2.98 12.35 13.96
CA ASP A 138 2.77 10.98 13.46
C ASP A 138 1.26 10.70 13.47
N VAL A 139 0.72 10.39 12.29
CA VAL A 139 -0.68 9.99 12.19
C VAL A 139 -0.83 8.61 12.83
N ARG A 140 -1.57 8.56 13.93
CA ARG A 140 -1.85 7.33 14.67
C ARG A 140 -2.48 6.26 13.79
N LEU A 141 -2.19 5.00 14.10
CA LEU A 141 -2.71 3.86 13.34
C LEU A 141 -4.23 3.80 13.32
N ASP A 142 -4.89 4.20 14.42
CA ASP A 142 -6.37 4.27 14.49
C ASP A 142 -6.95 5.24 13.46
N ARG A 143 -6.32 6.39 13.23
CA ARG A 143 -6.76 7.34 12.21
C ARG A 143 -6.56 6.79 10.80
N LYS A 144 -5.42 6.17 10.52
CA LYS A 144 -5.17 5.47 9.24
C LYS A 144 -6.19 4.35 9.03
N GLN A 145 -6.55 3.61 10.09
CA GLN A 145 -7.59 2.58 10.05
C GLN A 145 -8.93 3.13 9.58
N VAL A 146 -9.38 4.24 10.17
CA VAL A 146 -10.67 4.86 9.80
C VAL A 146 -10.71 5.25 8.33
N VAL A 147 -9.64 5.87 7.82
CA VAL A 147 -9.54 6.27 6.40
C VAL A 147 -9.57 5.05 5.48
N LEU A 148 -8.78 4.02 5.81
CA LEU A 148 -8.72 2.78 5.01
C LEU A 148 -10.03 2.00 5.06
N ASP A 149 -10.67 1.87 6.21
CA ASP A 149 -11.98 1.21 6.35
C ASP A 149 -13.06 1.91 5.52
N THR A 150 -13.08 3.23 5.56
CA THR A 150 -14.04 4.02 4.77
C THR A 150 -13.82 3.80 3.27
N TYR A 151 -12.58 3.85 2.83
CA TYR A 151 -12.22 3.62 1.43
C TYR A 151 -12.54 2.19 0.97
N HIS A 152 -12.14 1.18 1.73
CA HIS A 152 -12.37 -0.22 1.37
C HIS A 152 -13.85 -0.57 1.30
N ARG A 153 -14.67 -0.04 2.22
CA ARG A 153 -16.14 -0.22 2.15
C ARG A 153 -16.72 0.36 0.88
N ALA A 154 -16.32 1.58 0.51
CA ALA A 154 -16.80 2.23 -0.70
C ALA A 154 -16.42 1.43 -1.97
N VAL A 155 -15.17 0.97 -2.05
CA VAL A 155 -14.68 0.15 -3.19
C VAL A 155 -15.47 -1.16 -3.30
N LEU A 156 -15.70 -1.86 -2.19
CA LEU A 156 -16.39 -3.16 -2.20
C LEU A 156 -17.91 -3.03 -2.40
N SER A 157 -18.51 -1.91 -2.01
CA SER A 157 -19.93 -1.64 -2.26
C SER A 157 -20.23 -1.19 -3.69
N GLY A 158 -19.18 -0.98 -4.50
CA GLY A 158 -19.33 -0.43 -5.85
C GLY A 158 -19.83 1.02 -5.88
N THR A 159 -19.71 1.72 -4.76
CA THR A 159 -20.08 3.15 -4.70
C THR A 159 -19.06 3.91 -5.54
N ASN A 160 -19.51 4.41 -6.69
CA ASN A 160 -18.72 5.35 -7.51
C ASN A 160 -18.53 6.63 -6.70
N VAL A 161 -17.29 6.97 -6.40
CA VAL A 161 -16.86 8.24 -5.83
C VAL A 161 -16.26 9.09 -6.93
#